data_e31bf4bb19589299aa0f209fa3bde42d
#
_entry.id   e31bf4bb19589299aa0f209fa3bde42d
#
_cell.length_a   1.000
_cell.length_b   1.000
_cell.length_c   1.000
_cell.angle_alpha   90.00
_cell.angle_beta   90.00
_cell.angle_gamma   90.00
#
_symmetry.space_group_name_H-M   'P 1'
#
loop_
_entity.id
_entity.type
_entity.pdbx_description
1 polymer ?
#
loop_
_entity_poly.entity_id
_entity_poly.type
_entity_poly.pdbx_seq_one_letter_code
_entity_poly.pdbx_strand_id
1 'polypeptide(L)'
;MFEKVRQLLSRYFDRHPAAKRTAGWLRKRKRRLLTWFFIFAHLAGALTSVRAIMEVRTAQGAIAWTVALNTVPYVSVPAYWIFGRSKFQGYVIARRKDLAHTSSIHLQYLVNLTNRGLVANPTLGHSLAVERLARMRFTRGNDAELLVDGDATFKSIFEGIEQAKEYVLVEFYIIRKDNTGGELKRRLVEKARQGVRVYVLYDEVGSPDLIESSLTELRDAGVDVRRFNTTQGRANRWQLNFRNHRKIVVVDGQTAWIGGLNVGDEYLGRDPTIGAWRDTHVKVTGPVVQGVQVAFLEDWHWASQQLLKLNWDPQPSPSGARRVALSLPTGPADSLETCTLFFLNAINAATNRLWLASPYFVPDEQFVSALQLAALRGVDVRVLLPDKTDNKLVQLSGWSYLDELEKVGIKVYRYQKGLMHQKVTFIDDLYCTIGTANFDNRSFRLNFEITMAFADAEFAGQVRRMLEQDFADAKPVKAQELKDRGFWFRFSVRCARLMAPIQ
;
A
#
# COMPACT_ATOMS: atom_id res chain seq x y z
N MET A 1 -28.68 23.99 -41.42
CA MET A 1 -28.64 24.83 -40.21
C MET A 1 -27.33 25.64 -40.13
N PHE A 2 -26.17 25.06 -40.29
CA PHE A 2 -24.87 25.75 -40.22
C PHE A 2 -24.65 26.85 -41.30
N GLU A 3 -25.15 26.64 -42.50
CA GLU A 3 -24.98 27.60 -43.61
C GLU A 3 -25.86 28.86 -43.43
N LYS A 4 -27.08 28.74 -42.94
CA LYS A 4 -27.95 29.87 -42.58
C LYS A 4 -27.35 30.74 -41.46
N VAL A 5 -26.76 30.08 -40.41
CA VAL A 5 -26.09 30.82 -39.34
C VAL A 5 -24.83 31.53 -39.84
N ARG A 6 -24.07 30.94 -40.76
CA ARG A 6 -22.92 31.55 -41.39
C ARG A 6 -23.27 32.77 -42.23
N GLN A 7 -24.38 32.70 -42.98
CA GLN A 7 -24.91 33.85 -43.79
C GLN A 7 -25.45 34.97 -42.91
N LEU A 8 -26.15 34.66 -41.81
CA LEU A 8 -26.63 35.64 -40.83
C LEU A 8 -25.47 36.37 -40.15
N LEU A 9 -24.45 35.64 -39.70
CA LEU A 9 -23.25 36.24 -39.12
C LEU A 9 -22.46 37.09 -40.10
N SER A 10 -22.35 36.69 -41.38
CA SER A 10 -21.73 37.52 -42.44
C SER A 10 -22.46 38.84 -42.60
N ARG A 11 -23.82 38.82 -42.77
CA ARG A 11 -24.63 40.04 -42.92
C ARG A 11 -24.59 40.95 -41.68
N TYR A 12 -24.48 40.38 -40.47
CA TYR A 12 -24.32 41.15 -39.24
C TYR A 12 -22.97 41.86 -39.19
N PHE A 13 -21.88 41.19 -39.51
CA PHE A 13 -20.54 41.77 -39.51
C PHE A 13 -20.29 42.79 -40.65
N ASP A 14 -21.00 42.66 -41.76
CA ASP A 14 -20.93 43.63 -42.85
C ASP A 14 -21.67 44.93 -42.51
N ARG A 15 -22.72 44.89 -41.67
CA ARG A 15 -23.41 46.07 -41.17
C ARG A 15 -22.76 46.75 -39.96
N HIS A 16 -21.81 46.04 -39.28
CA HIS A 16 -21.16 46.54 -38.09
C HIS A 16 -19.60 46.42 -38.22
N PRO A 17 -18.93 47.33 -38.92
CA PRO A 17 -17.49 47.25 -39.20
C PRO A 17 -16.64 47.29 -37.90
N ALA A 18 -17.08 47.98 -36.88
CA ALA A 18 -16.42 47.96 -35.55
C ALA A 18 -16.44 46.59 -34.89
N ALA A 19 -17.59 45.88 -34.91
CA ALA A 19 -17.74 44.54 -34.39
C ALA A 19 -16.89 43.51 -35.17
N LYS A 20 -16.77 43.71 -36.51
CA LYS A 20 -15.91 42.88 -37.37
C LYS A 20 -14.41 43.06 -37.00
N ARG A 21 -13.97 44.30 -36.73
CA ARG A 21 -12.60 44.60 -36.25
C ARG A 21 -12.31 44.01 -34.89
N THR A 22 -13.23 44.14 -33.94
CA THR A 22 -13.12 43.56 -32.56
C THR A 22 -13.08 42.03 -32.60
N ALA A 23 -13.99 41.42 -33.36
CA ALA A 23 -14.02 39.98 -33.56
C ALA A 23 -12.71 39.46 -34.26
N GLY A 24 -12.23 40.21 -35.26
CA GLY A 24 -10.95 39.90 -35.91
C GLY A 24 -9.74 40.03 -34.98
N TRP A 25 -9.71 41.06 -34.14
CA TRP A 25 -8.66 41.28 -33.13
C TRP A 25 -8.69 40.16 -32.05
N LEU A 26 -9.88 39.83 -31.52
CA LEU A 26 -10.07 38.72 -30.57
C LEU A 26 -9.64 37.37 -31.18
N ARG A 27 -9.99 37.14 -32.46
CA ARG A 27 -9.60 35.92 -33.18
C ARG A 27 -8.08 35.83 -33.38
N LYS A 28 -7.41 36.95 -33.72
CA LYS A 28 -5.95 37.01 -33.83
C LYS A 28 -5.27 36.83 -32.47
N ARG A 29 -5.80 37.46 -31.42
CA ARG A 29 -5.29 37.30 -30.06
C ARG A 29 -5.45 35.85 -29.54
N LYS A 30 -6.62 35.22 -29.79
CA LYS A 30 -6.87 33.81 -29.48
C LYS A 30 -5.91 32.87 -30.22
N ARG A 31 -5.68 33.13 -31.53
CA ARG A 31 -4.70 32.34 -32.32
C ARG A 31 -3.28 32.47 -31.76
N ARG A 32 -2.84 33.68 -31.46
CA ARG A 32 -1.52 33.90 -30.85
C ARG A 32 -1.38 33.19 -29.50
N LEU A 33 -2.37 33.30 -28.63
CA LEU A 33 -2.37 32.62 -27.33
C LEU A 33 -2.31 31.10 -27.49
N LEU A 34 -3.07 30.52 -28.42
CA LEU A 34 -3.03 29.10 -28.74
C LEU A 34 -1.64 28.70 -29.27
N THR A 35 -1.05 29.47 -30.18
CA THR A 35 0.28 29.19 -30.71
C THR A 35 1.35 29.20 -29.61
N TRP A 36 1.33 30.19 -28.71
CA TRP A 36 2.22 30.26 -27.58
C TRP A 36 1.98 29.10 -26.59
N PHE A 37 0.74 28.74 -26.36
CA PHE A 37 0.40 27.58 -25.53
C PHE A 37 1.00 26.27 -26.07
N PHE A 38 0.88 26.02 -27.38
CA PHE A 38 1.49 24.85 -28.02
C PHE A 38 3.03 24.90 -27.95
N ILE A 39 3.64 26.04 -28.21
CA ILE A 39 5.12 26.21 -28.12
C ILE A 39 5.58 25.92 -26.71
N PHE A 40 4.97 26.52 -25.68
CA PHE A 40 5.31 26.25 -24.28
C PHE A 40 5.05 24.84 -23.85
N ALA A 41 3.96 24.23 -24.32
CA ALA A 41 3.65 22.83 -24.00
C ALA A 41 4.72 21.87 -24.57
N HIS A 42 5.16 22.07 -25.82
CA HIS A 42 6.20 21.25 -26.42
C HIS A 42 7.58 21.51 -25.79
N LEU A 43 7.90 22.75 -25.44
CA LEU A 43 9.13 23.04 -24.68
C LEU A 43 9.10 22.36 -23.29
N ALA A 44 7.98 22.45 -22.58
CA ALA A 44 7.79 21.74 -21.31
C ALA A 44 7.88 20.23 -21.49
N GLY A 45 7.30 19.68 -22.56
CA GLY A 45 7.41 18.28 -22.94
C GLY A 45 8.85 17.83 -23.15
N ALA A 46 9.62 18.57 -23.94
CA ALA A 46 11.03 18.31 -24.21
C ALA A 46 11.89 18.34 -22.92
N LEU A 47 11.71 19.38 -22.07
CA LEU A 47 12.40 19.47 -20.79
C LEU A 47 12.01 18.34 -19.83
N THR A 48 10.72 17.98 -19.79
CA THR A 48 10.24 16.87 -18.97
C THR A 48 10.75 15.53 -19.48
N SER A 49 10.96 15.38 -20.80
CA SER A 49 11.54 14.15 -21.39
C SER A 49 12.96 13.88 -20.92
N VAL A 50 13.78 14.91 -20.75
CA VAL A 50 15.13 14.77 -20.18
C VAL A 50 15.02 14.16 -18.77
N ARG A 51 14.09 14.67 -17.98
CA ARG A 51 13.85 14.14 -16.64
C ARG A 51 13.30 12.72 -16.67
N ALA A 52 12.38 12.40 -17.59
CA ALA A 52 11.85 11.06 -17.74
C ALA A 52 12.96 10.04 -18.07
N ILE A 53 13.89 10.38 -18.94
CA ILE A 53 15.05 9.54 -19.27
C ILE A 53 15.95 9.30 -18.05
N MET A 54 16.12 10.32 -17.20
CA MET A 54 17.01 10.24 -16.03
C MET A 54 16.39 9.56 -14.80
N GLU A 55 15.06 9.63 -14.64
CA GLU A 55 14.39 9.22 -13.39
C GLU A 55 13.46 8.01 -13.55
N VAL A 56 12.98 7.69 -14.76
CA VAL A 56 12.07 6.55 -14.97
C VAL A 56 12.84 5.24 -14.87
N ARG A 57 12.28 4.31 -14.12
CA ARG A 57 12.90 3.07 -13.72
C ARG A 57 13.27 2.12 -14.87
N THR A 58 12.40 1.99 -15.87
CA THR A 58 12.56 1.05 -16.98
C THR A 58 12.82 1.78 -18.29
N ALA A 59 13.67 1.20 -19.13
CA ALA A 59 13.92 1.75 -20.46
C ALA A 59 12.64 1.87 -21.29
N GLN A 60 11.75 0.87 -21.23
CA GLN A 60 10.46 0.88 -21.92
C GLN A 60 9.56 2.03 -21.42
N GLY A 61 9.50 2.24 -20.10
CA GLY A 61 8.77 3.34 -19.50
C GLY A 61 9.36 4.71 -19.89
N ALA A 62 10.69 4.84 -19.90
CA ALA A 62 11.36 6.08 -20.33
C ALA A 62 11.07 6.40 -21.80
N ILE A 63 11.11 5.39 -22.69
CA ILE A 63 10.75 5.54 -24.10
C ILE A 63 9.29 5.97 -24.24
N ALA A 64 8.35 5.27 -23.56
CA ALA A 64 6.93 5.57 -23.62
C ALA A 64 6.63 7.01 -23.18
N TRP A 65 7.21 7.44 -22.06
CA TRP A 65 7.07 8.82 -21.57
C TRP A 65 7.69 9.83 -22.53
N THR A 66 8.89 9.56 -23.03
CA THR A 66 9.58 10.47 -23.99
C THR A 66 8.74 10.67 -25.25
N VAL A 67 8.19 9.59 -25.83
CA VAL A 67 7.32 9.68 -27.00
C VAL A 67 6.06 10.49 -26.65
N ALA A 68 5.35 10.15 -25.58
CA ALA A 68 4.12 10.84 -25.17
C ALA A 68 4.36 12.34 -24.89
N LEU A 69 5.45 12.69 -24.19
CA LEU A 69 5.79 14.06 -23.80
C LEU A 69 6.12 14.95 -25.00
N ASN A 70 6.61 14.39 -26.11
CA ASN A 70 6.92 15.14 -27.32
C ASN A 70 5.78 15.12 -28.35
N THR A 71 4.86 14.16 -28.30
CA THR A 71 3.73 14.09 -29.24
C THR A 71 2.46 14.79 -28.71
N VAL A 72 2.13 14.63 -27.40
CA VAL A 72 0.90 15.14 -26.78
C VAL A 72 1.21 15.83 -25.44
N PRO A 73 2.12 16.84 -25.40
CA PRO A 73 2.66 17.41 -24.15
C PRO A 73 1.60 18.02 -23.25
N TYR A 74 0.50 18.54 -23.78
CA TYR A 74 -0.59 19.17 -23.02
C TYR A 74 -1.34 18.21 -22.12
N VAL A 75 -1.30 16.90 -22.40
CA VAL A 75 -1.85 15.82 -21.55
C VAL A 75 -0.74 15.11 -20.79
N SER A 76 0.35 14.76 -21.49
CA SER A 76 1.39 13.91 -20.94
C SER A 76 2.30 14.62 -19.94
N VAL A 77 2.48 15.95 -20.02
CA VAL A 77 3.25 16.66 -18.99
C VAL A 77 2.55 16.61 -17.64
N PRO A 78 1.27 17.01 -17.47
CA PRO A 78 0.57 16.82 -16.21
C PRO A 78 0.52 15.35 -15.73
N ALA A 79 0.27 14.42 -16.66
CA ALA A 79 0.22 13.00 -16.34
C ALA A 79 1.58 12.49 -15.82
N TYR A 80 2.69 12.87 -16.41
CA TYR A 80 4.03 12.51 -15.94
C TYR A 80 4.32 13.03 -14.53
N TRP A 81 3.94 14.26 -14.23
CA TRP A 81 4.18 14.84 -12.91
C TRP A 81 3.37 14.17 -11.80
N ILE A 82 2.24 13.53 -12.15
CA ILE A 82 1.40 12.76 -11.22
C ILE A 82 1.86 11.28 -11.16
N PHE A 83 2.03 10.62 -12.31
CA PHE A 83 2.20 9.17 -12.41
C PHE A 83 3.63 8.72 -12.75
N GLY A 84 4.45 9.57 -13.35
CA GLY A 84 5.78 9.21 -13.84
C GLY A 84 6.87 9.16 -12.76
N ARG A 85 6.58 9.62 -11.55
CA ARG A 85 7.55 9.66 -10.45
C ARG A 85 7.53 8.36 -9.66
N SER A 86 8.71 7.77 -9.49
CA SER A 86 8.90 6.51 -8.77
C SER A 86 9.33 6.68 -7.30
N LYS A 87 9.74 7.89 -6.87
CA LYS A 87 10.24 8.15 -5.52
C LYS A 87 9.55 9.33 -4.86
N PHE A 88 9.18 9.16 -3.58
CA PHE A 88 8.61 10.21 -2.75
C PHE A 88 9.71 11.10 -2.15
N GLN A 89 10.22 12.04 -2.94
CA GLN A 89 11.37 12.87 -2.60
C GLN A 89 11.22 13.67 -1.30
N GLY A 90 10.02 14.18 -1.02
CA GLY A 90 9.78 14.95 0.20
C GLY A 90 10.00 14.14 1.45
N TYR A 91 9.51 12.92 1.48
CA TYR A 91 9.72 12.00 2.60
C TYR A 91 11.20 11.62 2.73
N VAL A 92 11.89 11.36 1.60
CA VAL A 92 13.34 11.10 1.59
C VAL A 92 14.12 12.26 2.21
N ILE A 93 13.75 13.51 1.86
CA ILE A 93 14.41 14.72 2.42
C ILE A 93 14.11 14.87 3.91
N ALA A 94 12.85 14.67 4.34
CA ALA A 94 12.47 14.73 5.75
C ALA A 94 13.24 13.69 6.57
N ARG A 95 13.24 12.43 6.10
CA ARG A 95 14.00 11.33 6.73
C ARG A 95 15.50 11.63 6.82
N ARG A 96 16.10 12.29 5.81
CA ARG A 96 17.53 12.67 5.83
C ARG A 96 17.84 13.80 6.80
N LYS A 97 16.95 14.79 6.98
CA LYS A 97 17.17 15.90 7.91
C LYS A 97 17.26 15.43 9.35
N ASP A 98 16.49 14.41 9.72
CA ASP A 98 16.43 13.89 11.08
C ASP A 98 17.18 12.56 11.26
N LEU A 99 17.99 12.18 10.26
CA LEU A 99 18.81 10.95 10.30
C LEU A 99 19.60 10.80 11.61
N ALA A 100 20.11 11.89 12.17
CA ALA A 100 20.87 11.84 13.43
C ALA A 100 19.99 11.38 14.60
N HIS A 101 18.76 11.87 14.69
CA HIS A 101 17.87 11.56 15.82
C HIS A 101 17.17 10.20 15.65
N THR A 102 16.60 9.93 14.47
CA THR A 102 15.98 8.64 14.16
C THR A 102 17.02 7.52 14.18
N SER A 103 18.26 7.78 13.73
CA SER A 103 19.36 6.83 13.82
C SER A 103 19.78 6.56 15.27
N SER A 104 19.71 7.56 16.17
CA SER A 104 20.02 7.34 17.59
C SER A 104 18.98 6.45 18.27
N ILE A 105 17.69 6.65 17.99
CA ILE A 105 16.61 5.78 18.49
C ILE A 105 16.77 4.36 17.95
N HIS A 106 17.02 4.24 16.67
CA HIS A 106 17.23 2.93 16.03
C HIS A 106 18.45 2.21 16.58
N LEU A 107 19.56 2.92 16.75
CA LEU A 107 20.77 2.37 17.36
C LEU A 107 20.54 1.96 18.82
N GLN A 108 19.86 2.78 19.61
CA GLN A 108 19.50 2.45 20.98
C GLN A 108 18.64 1.19 21.05
N TYR A 109 17.65 1.07 20.18
CA TYR A 109 16.82 -0.14 20.06
C TYR A 109 17.67 -1.37 19.75
N LEU A 110 18.56 -1.31 18.75
CA LEU A 110 19.44 -2.42 18.39
C LEU A 110 20.40 -2.80 19.52
N VAL A 111 20.96 -1.83 20.22
CA VAL A 111 21.83 -2.05 21.39
C VAL A 111 21.05 -2.72 22.51
N ASN A 112 19.83 -2.24 22.81
CA ASN A 112 18.99 -2.83 23.86
C ASN A 112 18.60 -4.28 23.51
N LEU A 113 18.24 -4.56 22.25
CA LEU A 113 17.99 -5.93 21.79
C LEU A 113 19.19 -6.86 22.00
N THR A 114 20.37 -6.39 21.65
CA THR A 114 21.60 -7.17 21.76
C THR A 114 21.96 -7.44 23.22
N ASN A 115 21.92 -6.40 24.05
CA ASN A 115 22.24 -6.50 25.49
C ASN A 115 21.27 -7.42 26.25
N ARG A 116 20.01 -7.49 25.83
CA ARG A 116 19.00 -8.38 26.41
C ARG A 116 18.99 -9.77 25.79
N GLY A 117 19.85 -10.04 24.81
CA GLY A 117 19.91 -11.32 24.11
C GLY A 117 18.65 -11.65 23.31
N LEU A 118 17.92 -10.61 22.86
CA LEU A 118 16.64 -10.76 22.14
C LEU A 118 16.80 -10.83 20.61
N VAL A 119 18.00 -10.69 20.09
CA VAL A 119 18.30 -10.91 18.67
C VAL A 119 18.21 -12.40 18.35
N ALA A 120 17.50 -12.74 17.29
CA ALA A 120 17.44 -14.08 16.74
C ALA A 120 18.28 -14.15 15.45
N ASN A 121 18.88 -15.32 15.23
CA ASN A 121 19.53 -15.64 13.96
C ASN A 121 18.79 -16.85 13.38
N PRO A 122 17.70 -16.64 12.63
CA PRO A 122 16.98 -17.76 12.03
C PRO A 122 17.90 -18.45 11.02
N THR A 123 17.87 -19.78 11.03
CA THR A 123 18.71 -20.65 10.15
C THR A 123 18.28 -20.60 8.68
N LEU A 124 17.35 -19.76 8.33
CA LEU A 124 16.93 -19.50 6.94
C LEU A 124 18.09 -18.82 6.19
N GLY A 125 18.65 -19.47 5.20
CA GLY A 125 19.80 -18.98 4.43
C GLY A 125 19.63 -17.59 3.79
N HIS A 126 18.45 -17.02 3.86
CA HIS A 126 18.06 -15.73 3.28
C HIS A 126 17.70 -14.67 4.33
N SER A 127 17.80 -14.98 5.63
CA SER A 127 17.40 -14.07 6.72
C SER A 127 18.19 -12.76 6.75
N LEU A 128 19.49 -12.82 6.44
CA LEU A 128 20.37 -11.65 6.41
C LEU A 128 19.91 -10.61 5.35
N ALA A 129 19.42 -11.07 4.20
CA ALA A 129 18.87 -10.17 3.17
C ALA A 129 17.63 -9.45 3.70
N VAL A 130 16.73 -10.17 4.37
CA VAL A 130 15.52 -9.60 4.99
C VAL A 130 15.88 -8.56 6.05
N GLU A 131 16.83 -8.84 6.95
CA GLU A 131 17.28 -7.90 7.98
C GLU A 131 17.89 -6.62 7.37
N ARG A 132 18.69 -6.76 6.31
CA ARG A 132 19.26 -5.61 5.59
C ARG A 132 18.22 -4.77 4.88
N LEU A 133 17.22 -5.41 4.28
CA LEU A 133 16.08 -4.73 3.64
C LEU A 133 15.23 -3.99 4.67
N ALA A 134 14.89 -4.66 5.77
CA ALA A 134 14.10 -4.09 6.87
C ALA A 134 14.88 -3.02 7.65
N ARG A 135 16.22 -3.07 7.64
CA ARG A 135 17.10 -2.38 8.59
C ARG A 135 16.78 -2.72 10.04
N MET A 136 16.24 -3.89 10.26
CA MET A 136 15.81 -4.43 11.55
C MET A 136 16.39 -5.82 11.71
N ARG A 137 16.46 -6.31 12.96
CA ARG A 137 16.89 -7.67 13.27
C ARG A 137 15.68 -8.56 13.50
N PHE A 138 15.80 -9.83 13.15
CA PHE A 138 14.88 -10.82 13.71
C PHE A 138 15.02 -10.83 15.21
N THR A 139 13.89 -10.83 15.91
CA THR A 139 13.83 -10.85 17.36
C THR A 139 13.20 -12.16 17.84
N ARG A 140 13.61 -12.63 19.01
CA ARG A 140 13.03 -13.76 19.73
C ARG A 140 12.34 -13.28 20.99
N GLY A 141 11.54 -14.13 21.61
CA GLY A 141 10.75 -13.76 22.78
C GLY A 141 9.47 -13.01 22.42
N ASN A 142 9.02 -13.13 21.19
CA ASN A 142 7.72 -12.62 20.79
C ASN A 142 6.63 -13.67 20.99
N ASP A 143 5.39 -13.20 21.07
CA ASP A 143 4.19 -14.00 20.85
C ASP A 143 3.37 -13.42 19.70
N ALA A 144 2.55 -14.25 19.07
CA ALA A 144 1.72 -13.87 17.95
C ALA A 144 0.37 -14.61 18.02
N GLU A 145 -0.69 -13.85 17.88
CA GLU A 145 -2.08 -14.35 17.79
C GLU A 145 -2.62 -14.07 16.39
N LEU A 146 -3.02 -15.13 15.70
CA LEU A 146 -3.63 -15.01 14.37
C LEU A 146 -5.10 -14.60 14.52
N LEU A 147 -5.44 -13.45 13.95
CA LEU A 147 -6.78 -12.89 13.98
C LEU A 147 -7.42 -13.02 12.60
N VAL A 148 -8.45 -13.84 12.52
CA VAL A 148 -9.19 -14.12 11.28
C VAL A 148 -10.44 -13.26 11.26
N ASP A 149 -10.58 -12.46 10.21
CA ASP A 149 -11.70 -11.57 9.93
C ASP A 149 -11.90 -10.41 10.92
N GLY A 150 -12.88 -9.57 10.63
CA GLY A 150 -13.07 -8.29 11.30
C GLY A 150 -13.47 -8.41 12.76
N ASP A 151 -14.39 -9.33 13.09
CA ASP A 151 -14.93 -9.44 14.47
C ASP A 151 -13.82 -9.81 15.46
N ALA A 152 -13.00 -10.83 15.16
CA ALA A 152 -11.87 -11.20 16.00
C ALA A 152 -10.85 -10.08 16.13
N THR A 153 -10.55 -9.40 15.01
CA THR A 153 -9.57 -8.35 14.96
C THR A 153 -9.99 -7.12 15.76
N PHE A 154 -11.20 -6.58 15.53
CA PHE A 154 -11.63 -5.37 16.21
C PHE A 154 -11.94 -5.62 17.68
N LYS A 155 -12.43 -6.82 18.05
CA LYS A 155 -12.54 -7.21 19.45
C LYS A 155 -11.18 -7.13 20.14
N SER A 156 -10.15 -7.73 19.55
CA SER A 156 -8.79 -7.74 20.11
C SER A 156 -8.16 -6.34 20.18
N ILE A 157 -8.33 -5.51 19.13
CA ILE A 157 -7.85 -4.12 19.10
C ILE A 157 -8.52 -3.29 20.19
N PHE A 158 -9.84 -3.40 20.32
CA PHE A 158 -10.62 -2.62 21.29
C PHE A 158 -10.26 -2.99 22.73
N GLU A 159 -10.15 -4.29 23.03
CA GLU A 159 -9.67 -4.75 24.32
C GLU A 159 -8.25 -4.25 24.63
N GLY A 160 -7.36 -4.24 23.63
CA GLY A 160 -6.02 -3.70 23.79
C GLY A 160 -5.99 -2.20 24.05
N ILE A 161 -6.80 -1.41 23.36
CA ILE A 161 -6.93 0.03 23.60
C ILE A 161 -7.43 0.30 25.02
N GLU A 162 -8.42 -0.47 25.52
CA GLU A 162 -8.91 -0.35 26.88
C GLU A 162 -7.85 -0.60 27.94
N GLN A 163 -6.87 -1.46 27.65
CA GLN A 163 -5.77 -1.79 28.57
C GLN A 163 -4.62 -0.77 28.54
N ALA A 164 -4.62 0.17 27.59
CA ALA A 164 -3.57 1.19 27.45
C ALA A 164 -3.40 2.03 28.72
N LYS A 165 -2.13 2.25 29.11
CA LYS A 165 -1.74 3.01 30.31
C LYS A 165 -0.95 4.27 30.00
N GLU A 166 -0.09 4.24 28.95
CA GLU A 166 0.80 5.33 28.62
C GLU A 166 0.44 6.00 27.29
N TYR A 167 0.27 5.19 26.23
CA TYR A 167 -0.08 5.73 24.91
C TYR A 167 -0.69 4.71 23.97
N VAL A 168 -1.44 5.23 23.00
CA VAL A 168 -2.00 4.50 21.88
C VAL A 168 -1.58 5.16 20.57
N LEU A 169 -1.01 4.40 19.65
CA LEU A 169 -0.69 4.81 18.29
C LEU A 169 -1.65 4.11 17.34
N VAL A 170 -2.33 4.87 16.49
CA VAL A 170 -3.31 4.34 15.52
C VAL A 170 -2.99 4.89 14.14
N GLU A 171 -2.82 4.01 13.16
CA GLU A 171 -2.57 4.38 11.78
C GLU A 171 -3.38 3.49 10.85
N PHE A 172 -4.21 4.11 9.99
CA PHE A 172 -5.00 3.39 8.99
C PHE A 172 -5.08 4.16 7.67
N TYR A 173 -5.14 3.40 6.58
CA TYR A 173 -5.43 3.95 5.27
C TYR A 173 -6.87 4.46 5.17
N ILE A 174 -7.85 3.64 5.63
CA ILE A 174 -9.28 4.01 5.65
C ILE A 174 -9.80 3.97 7.09
N ILE A 175 -10.44 5.07 7.49
CA ILE A 175 -11.28 5.14 8.69
C ILE A 175 -12.63 5.70 8.25
N ARG A 176 -13.70 4.88 8.36
CA ARG A 176 -15.06 5.27 8.00
C ARG A 176 -15.77 5.99 9.14
N LYS A 177 -16.80 6.76 8.77
CA LYS A 177 -17.73 7.38 9.72
C LYS A 177 -18.98 6.50 9.87
N ASP A 178 -18.78 5.30 10.37
CA ASP A 178 -19.83 4.29 10.61
C ASP A 178 -19.77 3.79 12.06
N ASN A 179 -20.44 2.65 12.37
CA ASN A 179 -20.47 2.13 13.74
C ASN A 179 -19.08 1.73 14.24
N THR A 180 -18.29 1.03 13.42
CA THR A 180 -16.94 0.59 13.77
C THR A 180 -15.98 1.77 13.96
N GLY A 181 -16.02 2.75 13.05
CA GLY A 181 -15.23 3.99 13.19
C GLY A 181 -15.68 4.83 14.38
N GLY A 182 -16.98 4.88 14.66
CA GLY A 182 -17.56 5.54 15.83
C GLY A 182 -17.10 4.89 17.13
N GLU A 183 -17.07 3.55 17.20
CA GLU A 183 -16.61 2.81 18.37
C GLU A 183 -15.11 3.00 18.62
N LEU A 184 -14.28 2.95 17.57
CA LEU A 184 -12.87 3.31 17.69
C LEU A 184 -12.72 4.71 18.27
N LYS A 185 -13.38 5.70 17.68
CA LYS A 185 -13.33 7.10 18.15
C LYS A 185 -13.71 7.22 19.61
N ARG A 186 -14.81 6.61 20.05
CA ARG A 186 -15.28 6.64 21.43
C ARG A 186 -14.22 6.15 22.42
N ARG A 187 -13.57 5.01 22.12
CA ARG A 187 -12.51 4.45 22.97
C ARG A 187 -11.27 5.32 23.03
N LEU A 188 -10.86 5.90 21.91
CA LEU A 188 -9.71 6.81 21.86
C LEU A 188 -9.97 8.10 22.69
N VAL A 189 -11.18 8.66 22.58
CA VAL A 189 -11.63 9.82 23.40
C VAL A 189 -11.61 9.47 24.89
N GLU A 190 -12.14 8.30 25.25
CA GLU A 190 -12.18 7.85 26.65
C GLU A 190 -10.76 7.69 27.22
N LYS A 191 -9.85 7.05 26.46
CA LYS A 191 -8.45 6.89 26.89
C LYS A 191 -7.71 8.23 27.01
N ALA A 192 -7.92 9.16 26.09
CA ALA A 192 -7.32 10.49 26.16
C ALA A 192 -7.82 11.25 27.42
N ARG A 193 -9.12 11.17 27.74
CA ARG A 193 -9.69 11.75 28.97
C ARG A 193 -9.14 11.12 30.26
N GLN A 194 -8.68 9.87 30.20
CA GLN A 194 -7.99 9.18 31.30
C GLN A 194 -6.50 9.58 31.42
N GLY A 195 -6.00 10.47 30.56
CA GLY A 195 -4.61 10.92 30.55
C GLY A 195 -3.66 10.07 29.70
N VAL A 196 -4.16 9.07 28.97
CA VAL A 196 -3.37 8.31 28.01
C VAL A 196 -3.11 9.17 26.77
N ARG A 197 -1.86 9.22 26.31
CA ARG A 197 -1.48 9.95 25.08
C ARG A 197 -1.97 9.19 23.87
N VAL A 198 -2.81 9.78 23.05
CA VAL A 198 -3.41 9.13 21.87
C VAL A 198 -2.99 9.85 20.61
N TYR A 199 -2.43 9.11 19.65
CA TYR A 199 -1.94 9.62 18.38
C TYR A 199 -2.62 8.87 17.23
N VAL A 200 -3.28 9.61 16.36
CA VAL A 200 -4.01 9.04 15.21
C VAL A 200 -3.46 9.60 13.90
N LEU A 201 -3.02 8.71 13.02
CA LEU A 201 -2.56 9.03 11.68
C LEU A 201 -3.47 8.35 10.65
N TYR A 202 -3.92 9.08 9.64
CA TYR A 202 -4.75 8.53 8.57
C TYR A 202 -4.34 9.08 7.21
N ASP A 203 -4.54 8.27 6.15
CA ASP A 203 -4.33 8.75 4.78
C ASP A 203 -5.50 9.65 4.35
N GLU A 204 -5.18 10.85 3.85
CA GLU A 204 -6.19 11.87 3.50
C GLU A 204 -7.10 11.46 2.34
N VAL A 205 -6.61 10.59 1.44
CA VAL A 205 -7.36 10.14 0.27
C VAL A 205 -8.16 8.88 0.58
N GLY A 206 -7.59 7.98 1.39
CA GLY A 206 -8.28 6.78 1.85
C GLY A 206 -9.43 7.07 2.81
N SER A 207 -9.34 8.16 3.57
CA SER A 207 -10.31 8.52 4.62
C SER A 207 -11.03 9.85 4.33
N PRO A 208 -11.76 9.99 3.21
CA PRO A 208 -12.42 11.25 2.85
C PRO A 208 -13.53 11.68 3.81
N ASP A 209 -14.06 10.72 4.60
CA ASP A 209 -15.12 10.98 5.59
C ASP A 209 -14.60 11.65 6.87
N LEU A 210 -13.27 11.64 7.09
CA LEU A 210 -12.64 12.30 8.22
C LEU A 210 -12.40 13.79 7.93
N ILE A 211 -13.51 14.53 7.78
CA ILE A 211 -13.48 15.99 7.65
C ILE A 211 -13.25 16.65 9.01
N GLU A 212 -12.87 17.92 9.01
CA GLU A 212 -12.50 18.68 10.20
C GLU A 212 -13.56 18.59 11.33
N SER A 213 -14.84 18.70 10.97
CA SER A 213 -15.95 18.61 11.95
C SER A 213 -16.07 17.23 12.60
N SER A 214 -15.63 16.14 11.94
CA SER A 214 -15.66 14.79 12.54
C SER A 214 -14.48 14.54 13.49
N LEU A 215 -13.43 15.38 13.42
CA LEU A 215 -12.22 15.28 14.25
C LEU A 215 -12.27 16.17 15.51
N THR A 216 -13.24 17.09 15.61
CA THR A 216 -13.35 18.04 16.71
C THR A 216 -13.40 17.33 18.07
N GLU A 217 -14.28 16.33 18.21
CA GLU A 217 -14.42 15.58 19.48
C GLU A 217 -13.12 14.88 19.91
N LEU A 218 -12.36 14.31 18.96
CA LEU A 218 -11.06 13.70 19.25
C LEU A 218 -10.07 14.74 19.78
N ARG A 219 -9.99 15.90 19.12
CA ARG A 219 -9.05 16.98 19.51
C ARG A 219 -9.42 17.63 20.83
N ASP A 220 -10.72 17.85 21.06
CA ASP A 220 -11.21 18.41 22.31
C ASP A 220 -10.93 17.48 23.51
N ALA A 221 -10.86 16.18 23.27
CA ALA A 221 -10.46 15.19 24.26
C ALA A 221 -8.94 15.08 24.46
N GLY A 222 -8.12 15.78 23.66
CA GLY A 222 -6.67 15.74 23.73
C GLY A 222 -5.99 14.70 22.83
N VAL A 223 -6.73 14.10 21.90
CA VAL A 223 -6.14 13.20 20.89
C VAL A 223 -5.40 14.02 19.83
N ASP A 224 -4.13 13.72 19.58
CA ASP A 224 -3.39 14.34 18.47
C ASP A 224 -3.69 13.58 17.17
N VAL A 225 -4.43 14.22 16.27
CA VAL A 225 -4.87 13.63 14.99
C VAL A 225 -4.16 14.31 13.85
N ARG A 226 -3.45 13.55 13.04
CA ARG A 226 -2.71 14.03 11.87
C ARG A 226 -3.14 13.27 10.60
N ARG A 227 -3.12 13.97 9.47
CA ARG A 227 -3.31 13.37 8.15
C ARG A 227 -1.96 13.11 7.50
N PHE A 228 -1.81 11.95 6.90
CA PHE A 228 -0.68 11.67 6.03
C PHE A 228 -0.94 12.32 4.67
N ASN A 229 -0.30 13.48 4.46
CA ASN A 229 -0.47 14.29 3.27
C ASN A 229 0.74 14.15 2.36
N THR A 230 0.57 13.50 1.22
CA THR A 230 1.65 13.30 0.25
C THR A 230 1.97 14.56 -0.55
N THR A 231 1.09 15.56 -0.54
CA THR A 231 1.28 16.84 -1.26
C THR A 231 1.93 17.92 -0.40
N GLN A 232 2.32 17.60 0.84
CA GLN A 232 2.91 18.55 1.78
C GLN A 232 4.23 19.14 1.23
N GLY A 233 4.32 20.48 1.20
CA GLY A 233 5.48 21.22 0.73
C GLY A 233 5.54 21.38 -0.79
N ARG A 234 6.36 22.39 -1.25
CA ARG A 234 6.44 22.76 -2.68
C ARG A 234 6.95 21.62 -3.60
N ALA A 235 7.85 20.78 -3.09
CA ALA A 235 8.43 19.68 -3.87
C ALA A 235 7.44 18.54 -4.17
N ASN A 236 6.36 18.44 -3.37
CA ASN A 236 5.43 17.32 -3.40
C ASN A 236 4.06 17.66 -3.99
N ARG A 237 3.87 18.90 -4.47
CA ARG A 237 2.58 19.45 -4.88
C ARG A 237 1.80 18.58 -5.89
N TRP A 238 2.49 17.75 -6.65
CA TRP A 238 1.91 16.88 -7.68
C TRP A 238 2.04 15.39 -7.37
N GLN A 239 2.50 15.03 -6.16
CA GLN A 239 2.74 13.63 -5.79
C GLN A 239 1.47 12.96 -5.24
N LEU A 240 0.40 12.98 -6.03
CA LEU A 240 -0.90 12.42 -5.67
C LEU A 240 -0.97 10.89 -5.72
N ASN A 241 0.07 10.22 -6.24
CA ASN A 241 0.03 8.79 -6.48
C ASN A 241 0.51 7.93 -5.31
N PHE A 242 1.24 8.53 -4.35
CA PHE A 242 1.72 7.82 -3.16
C PHE A 242 0.62 7.73 -2.10
N ARG A 243 0.57 6.63 -1.33
CA ARG A 243 -0.40 6.41 -0.26
C ARG A 243 0.26 5.80 0.95
N ASN A 244 -0.25 6.14 2.12
CA ASN A 244 0.05 5.39 3.32
C ASN A 244 -0.99 4.27 3.47
N HIS A 245 -0.56 3.04 3.14
CA HIS A 245 -1.45 1.89 3.16
C HIS A 245 -1.23 0.99 4.39
N ARG A 246 -0.44 1.45 5.38
CA ARG A 246 -0.24 0.75 6.64
C ARG A 246 -1.52 0.71 7.47
N LYS A 247 -1.66 -0.33 8.27
CA LYS A 247 -2.71 -0.51 9.26
C LYS A 247 -2.02 -1.00 10.52
N ILE A 248 -1.86 -0.08 11.46
CA ILE A 248 -1.08 -0.27 12.67
C ILE A 248 -1.88 0.24 13.87
N VAL A 249 -1.94 -0.59 14.91
CA VAL A 249 -2.27 -0.12 16.25
C VAL A 249 -1.14 -0.55 17.18
N VAL A 250 -0.63 0.35 18.02
CA VAL A 250 0.37 0.03 19.05
C VAL A 250 -0.12 0.55 20.38
N VAL A 251 -0.03 -0.30 21.41
CA VAL A 251 -0.36 0.06 22.80
C VAL A 251 0.89 -0.07 23.66
N ASP A 252 1.28 1.05 24.31
CA ASP A 252 2.36 1.16 25.29
C ASP A 252 3.73 0.63 24.78
N GLY A 253 3.91 0.45 23.45
CA GLY A 253 5.10 -0.16 22.86
C GLY A 253 5.30 -1.64 23.18
N GLN A 254 4.28 -2.31 23.72
CA GLN A 254 4.31 -3.71 24.15
C GLN A 254 3.44 -4.63 23.32
N THR A 255 2.37 -4.11 22.75
CA THR A 255 1.43 -4.85 21.90
C THR A 255 1.18 -4.09 20.60
N ALA A 256 1.13 -4.81 19.48
CA ALA A 256 0.78 -4.23 18.19
C ALA A 256 -0.17 -5.14 17.39
N TRP A 257 -0.98 -4.52 16.53
CA TRP A 257 -1.88 -5.17 15.57
C TRP A 257 -1.54 -4.70 14.17
N ILE A 258 -1.36 -5.64 13.24
CA ILE A 258 -1.00 -5.38 11.85
C ILE A 258 -1.77 -6.37 10.94
N GLY A 259 -2.25 -5.91 9.79
CA GLY A 259 -2.88 -6.80 8.81
C GLY A 259 -3.64 -6.08 7.71
N GLY A 260 -4.59 -6.77 7.06
CA GLY A 260 -5.27 -6.28 5.87
C GLY A 260 -6.46 -5.35 6.13
N LEU A 261 -7.10 -5.43 7.30
CA LEU A 261 -8.33 -4.72 7.62
C LEU A 261 -8.11 -3.23 7.84
N ASN A 262 -8.98 -2.40 7.26
CA ASN A 262 -9.16 -1.01 7.64
C ASN A 262 -10.30 -0.87 8.67
N VAL A 263 -10.64 0.37 9.07
CA VAL A 263 -11.69 0.65 10.05
C VAL A 263 -12.98 0.99 9.34
N GLY A 264 -14.00 0.15 9.49
CA GLY A 264 -15.32 0.33 8.90
C GLY A 264 -16.20 -0.91 9.01
N ASP A 265 -17.51 -0.72 8.92
CA ASP A 265 -18.51 -1.81 9.03
C ASP A 265 -18.38 -2.82 7.87
N GLU A 266 -17.90 -2.38 6.71
CA GLU A 266 -17.63 -3.22 5.55
C GLU A 266 -16.61 -4.34 5.87
N TYR A 267 -15.59 -4.03 6.69
CA TYR A 267 -14.55 -4.98 7.08
C TYR A 267 -15.00 -6.01 8.13
N LEU A 268 -16.18 -5.82 8.71
CA LEU A 268 -16.84 -6.80 9.58
C LEU A 268 -17.94 -7.57 8.83
N GLY A 269 -18.03 -7.41 7.50
CA GLY A 269 -19.08 -8.06 6.70
C GLY A 269 -20.47 -7.50 6.94
N ARG A 270 -20.61 -6.30 7.49
CA ARG A 270 -21.87 -5.65 7.82
C ARG A 270 -22.47 -4.81 6.69
N ASP A 271 -21.72 -4.59 5.62
CA ASP A 271 -22.23 -3.94 4.42
C ASP A 271 -23.01 -4.96 3.57
N PRO A 272 -24.34 -4.73 3.34
CA PRO A 272 -25.17 -5.67 2.60
C PRO A 272 -24.81 -5.78 1.11
N THR A 273 -24.09 -4.79 0.56
CA THR A 273 -23.70 -4.77 -0.85
C THR A 273 -22.45 -5.61 -1.09
N ILE A 274 -21.51 -5.54 -0.16
CA ILE A 274 -20.22 -6.24 -0.22
C ILE A 274 -20.37 -7.66 0.33
N GLY A 275 -21.10 -7.81 1.42
CA GLY A 275 -21.32 -9.08 2.12
C GLY A 275 -20.14 -9.49 2.99
N ALA A 276 -19.89 -10.79 3.11
CA ALA A 276 -18.83 -11.31 3.95
C ALA A 276 -17.45 -10.81 3.49
N TRP A 277 -16.62 -10.38 4.46
CA TRP A 277 -15.28 -9.89 4.25
C TRP A 277 -14.28 -10.84 4.90
N ARG A 278 -13.41 -11.47 4.11
CA ARG A 278 -12.38 -12.40 4.56
C ARG A 278 -11.01 -11.70 4.55
N ASP A 279 -10.45 -11.46 5.73
CA ASP A 279 -9.14 -10.83 5.87
C ASP A 279 -8.35 -11.43 7.05
N THR A 280 -7.10 -11.03 7.21
CA THR A 280 -6.20 -11.56 8.23
C THR A 280 -5.43 -10.44 8.89
N HIS A 281 -5.42 -10.45 10.23
CA HIS A 281 -4.57 -9.63 11.08
C HIS A 281 -3.71 -10.50 11.99
N VAL A 282 -2.70 -9.90 12.57
CA VAL A 282 -1.91 -10.50 13.65
C VAL A 282 -1.76 -9.50 14.78
N LYS A 283 -2.00 -9.98 16.01
CA LYS A 283 -1.58 -9.30 17.22
C LYS A 283 -0.23 -9.84 17.63
N VAL A 284 0.71 -8.97 17.92
CA VAL A 284 2.05 -9.34 18.37
C VAL A 284 2.38 -8.67 19.70
N THR A 285 3.08 -9.40 20.56
CA THR A 285 3.69 -8.86 21.78
C THR A 285 5.17 -9.24 21.82
N GLY A 286 5.96 -8.47 22.54
CA GLY A 286 7.39 -8.71 22.63
C GLY A 286 8.25 -7.73 21.79
N PRO A 287 9.54 -8.03 21.61
CA PRO A 287 10.51 -7.10 21.03
C PRO A 287 10.18 -6.61 19.63
N VAL A 288 9.49 -7.40 18.83
CA VAL A 288 9.12 -7.04 17.44
C VAL A 288 8.20 -5.80 17.36
N VAL A 289 7.45 -5.52 18.43
CA VAL A 289 6.56 -4.34 18.50
C VAL A 289 7.34 -3.04 18.33
N GLN A 290 8.58 -2.98 18.79
CA GLN A 290 9.43 -1.81 18.64
C GLN A 290 9.69 -1.45 17.17
N GLY A 291 9.84 -2.46 16.30
CA GLY A 291 9.98 -2.25 14.86
C GLY A 291 8.71 -1.70 14.21
N VAL A 292 7.54 -2.12 14.68
CA VAL A 292 6.24 -1.56 14.25
C VAL A 292 6.12 -0.10 14.70
N GLN A 293 6.54 0.19 15.91
CA GLN A 293 6.55 1.54 16.48
C GLN A 293 7.48 2.50 15.72
N VAL A 294 8.64 2.01 15.25
CA VAL A 294 9.55 2.80 14.38
C VAL A 294 8.84 3.20 13.10
N ALA A 295 8.11 2.27 12.45
CA ALA A 295 7.37 2.56 11.23
C ALA A 295 6.34 3.68 11.44
N PHE A 296 5.56 3.59 12.52
CA PHE A 296 4.61 4.64 12.89
C PHE A 296 5.31 5.98 13.16
N LEU A 297 6.41 5.97 13.90
CA LEU A 297 7.13 7.21 14.26
C LEU A 297 7.69 7.94 13.04
N GLU A 298 8.20 7.21 12.04
CA GLU A 298 8.68 7.80 10.79
C GLU A 298 7.54 8.50 10.03
N ASP A 299 6.37 7.87 9.94
CA ASP A 299 5.19 8.43 9.27
C ASP A 299 4.59 9.59 10.05
N TRP A 300 4.55 9.48 11.38
CA TRP A 300 4.13 10.55 12.26
C TRP A 300 5.03 11.79 12.11
N HIS A 301 6.34 11.57 12.11
CA HIS A 301 7.30 12.66 11.94
C HIS A 301 7.12 13.35 10.57
N TRP A 302 6.87 12.61 9.50
CA TRP A 302 6.51 13.18 8.21
C TRP A 302 5.28 14.09 8.30
N ALA A 303 4.23 13.63 8.97
CA ALA A 303 2.95 14.33 9.03
C ALA A 303 2.95 15.55 9.98
N SER A 304 3.72 15.49 11.08
CA SER A 304 3.66 16.48 12.17
C SER A 304 4.94 17.29 12.36
N GLN A 305 6.07 16.83 11.84
CA GLN A 305 7.42 17.34 12.13
C GLN A 305 7.79 17.23 13.63
N GLN A 306 7.15 16.32 14.36
CA GLN A 306 7.35 16.09 15.79
C GLN A 306 7.87 14.68 16.05
N LEU A 307 8.72 14.55 17.05
CA LEU A 307 9.16 13.25 17.57
C LEU A 307 8.41 12.93 18.85
N LEU A 308 7.87 11.73 18.93
CA LEU A 308 7.10 11.27 20.08
C LEU A 308 8.02 10.67 21.13
N LYS A 309 7.71 10.93 22.40
CA LYS A 309 8.34 10.23 23.52
C LYS A 309 7.65 8.88 23.71
N LEU A 310 8.27 7.84 23.20
CA LEU A 310 7.77 6.48 23.24
C LEU A 310 8.70 5.58 24.08
N ASN A 311 8.19 4.42 24.46
CA ASN A 311 8.98 3.40 25.16
C ASN A 311 9.85 2.63 24.15
N TRP A 312 11.17 2.68 24.29
CA TRP A 312 12.16 1.99 23.46
C TRP A 312 12.89 0.87 24.22
N ASP A 313 12.24 0.31 25.22
CA ASP A 313 12.75 -0.80 26.02
C ASP A 313 12.11 -2.11 25.60
N PRO A 314 12.74 -2.91 24.70
CA PRO A 314 12.19 -4.18 24.22
C PRO A 314 12.14 -5.20 25.36
N GLN A 315 10.93 -5.70 25.67
CA GLN A 315 10.72 -6.75 26.63
C GLN A 315 10.26 -8.04 25.96
N PRO A 316 10.63 -9.22 26.45
CA PRO A 316 10.01 -10.47 26.02
C PRO A 316 8.49 -10.43 26.26
N SER A 317 7.73 -11.17 25.44
CA SER A 317 6.31 -11.33 25.65
C SER A 317 6.00 -11.90 27.04
N PRO A 318 5.00 -11.35 27.75
CA PRO A 318 4.57 -11.89 29.06
C PRO A 318 4.07 -13.35 29.01
N SER A 319 3.65 -13.84 27.85
CA SER A 319 3.24 -15.23 27.65
C SER A 319 4.37 -16.25 27.80
N GLY A 320 5.64 -15.82 27.78
CA GLY A 320 6.80 -16.69 27.75
C GLY A 320 7.06 -17.36 26.39
N ALA A 321 6.28 -17.04 25.37
CA ALA A 321 6.49 -17.53 24.01
C ALA A 321 7.86 -17.06 23.45
N ARG A 322 8.44 -17.85 22.55
CA ARG A 322 9.78 -17.61 21.98
C ARG A 322 9.76 -17.45 20.47
N ARG A 323 8.65 -17.00 19.90
CA ARG A 323 8.50 -16.86 18.46
C ARG A 323 9.54 -15.91 17.88
N VAL A 324 10.02 -16.25 16.69
CA VAL A 324 10.98 -15.44 15.95
C VAL A 324 10.24 -14.62 14.92
N ALA A 325 10.35 -13.31 15.02
CA ALA A 325 9.62 -12.39 14.15
C ALA A 325 10.46 -11.14 13.79
N LEU A 326 10.08 -10.51 12.68
CA LEU A 326 10.63 -9.25 12.21
C LEU A 326 9.50 -8.40 11.61
N SER A 327 9.52 -7.09 11.83
CA SER A 327 8.66 -6.14 11.11
C SER A 327 9.45 -5.52 9.95
N LEU A 328 8.84 -5.51 8.76
CA LEU A 328 9.40 -4.93 7.55
C LEU A 328 8.52 -3.75 7.08
N PRO A 329 8.81 -2.53 7.46
CA PRO A 329 8.23 -1.36 6.83
C PRO A 329 8.85 -1.15 5.44
N THR A 330 8.03 -0.85 4.44
CA THR A 330 8.47 -0.55 3.07
C THR A 330 7.79 0.71 2.55
N GLY A 331 8.38 1.35 1.54
CA GLY A 331 7.75 2.52 0.95
C GLY A 331 8.53 3.14 -0.22
N PRO A 332 7.91 4.11 -0.92
CA PRO A 332 8.50 4.78 -2.09
C PRO A 332 9.70 5.68 -1.74
N ALA A 333 10.03 5.83 -0.45
CA ALA A 333 11.19 6.57 0.03
C ALA A 333 12.43 5.67 0.24
N ASP A 334 12.30 4.38 0.11
CA ASP A 334 13.41 3.45 0.27
C ASP A 334 14.45 3.59 -0.84
N SER A 335 15.72 3.36 -0.51
CA SER A 335 16.81 3.42 -1.49
C SER A 335 16.73 2.28 -2.52
N LEU A 336 16.24 1.11 -2.08
CA LEU A 336 15.99 -0.07 -2.89
C LEU A 336 14.48 -0.25 -3.09
N GLU A 337 14.08 -1.17 -3.94
CA GLU A 337 12.70 -1.64 -4.04
C GLU A 337 12.46 -2.71 -2.96
N THR A 338 12.42 -2.25 -1.71
CA THR A 338 12.46 -3.10 -0.51
C THR A 338 11.35 -4.14 -0.52
N CYS A 339 10.12 -3.76 -0.85
CA CYS A 339 8.98 -4.67 -0.89
C CYS A 339 9.16 -5.75 -1.97
N THR A 340 9.53 -5.38 -3.20
CA THR A 340 9.80 -6.33 -4.28
C THR A 340 10.91 -7.30 -3.91
N LEU A 341 12.05 -6.78 -3.44
CA LEU A 341 13.21 -7.61 -3.10
C LEU A 341 12.92 -8.56 -1.93
N PHE A 342 12.11 -8.12 -0.97
CA PHE A 342 11.68 -8.99 0.12
C PHE A 342 10.88 -10.20 -0.38
N PHE A 343 9.86 -9.97 -1.21
CA PHE A 343 9.06 -11.09 -1.75
C PHE A 343 9.86 -11.96 -2.72
N LEU A 344 10.75 -11.38 -3.55
CA LEU A 344 11.66 -12.17 -4.39
C LEU A 344 12.57 -13.08 -3.56
N ASN A 345 13.10 -12.56 -2.46
CA ASN A 345 13.89 -13.35 -1.52
C ASN A 345 13.06 -14.49 -0.91
N ALA A 346 11.84 -14.21 -0.46
CA ALA A 346 10.93 -15.19 0.10
C ALA A 346 10.55 -16.30 -0.90
N ILE A 347 10.23 -15.94 -2.15
CA ILE A 347 9.93 -16.90 -3.24
C ILE A 347 11.13 -17.79 -3.54
N ASN A 348 12.33 -17.20 -3.61
CA ASN A 348 13.55 -17.95 -3.88
C ASN A 348 13.97 -18.89 -2.74
N ALA A 349 13.57 -18.58 -1.50
CA ALA A 349 13.82 -19.41 -0.33
C ALA A 349 12.93 -20.67 -0.29
N ALA A 350 11.77 -20.65 -0.98
CA ALA A 350 10.83 -21.77 -0.98
C ALA A 350 11.44 -23.03 -1.64
N THR A 351 11.30 -24.17 -0.96
CA THR A 351 11.80 -25.48 -1.42
C THR A 351 10.70 -26.50 -1.65
N ASN A 352 9.60 -26.44 -0.89
CA ASN A 352 8.51 -27.42 -0.98
C ASN A 352 7.15 -26.76 -1.30
N ARG A 353 6.79 -25.68 -0.60
CA ARG A 353 5.48 -25.03 -0.70
C ARG A 353 5.62 -23.52 -0.67
N LEU A 354 4.87 -22.87 -1.53
CA LEU A 354 4.72 -21.42 -1.56
C LEU A 354 3.26 -21.09 -1.83
N TRP A 355 2.54 -20.63 -0.80
CA TRP A 355 1.14 -20.25 -0.91
C TRP A 355 0.99 -18.76 -0.67
N LEU A 356 0.31 -18.10 -1.58
CA LEU A 356 0.12 -16.66 -1.62
C LEU A 356 -1.37 -16.34 -1.60
N ALA A 357 -1.80 -15.46 -0.70
CA ALA A 357 -3.16 -14.92 -0.71
C ALA A 357 -3.11 -13.40 -0.80
N SER A 358 -3.80 -12.82 -1.79
CA SER A 358 -3.84 -11.38 -2.00
C SER A 358 -5.13 -10.98 -2.73
N PRO A 359 -5.73 -9.82 -2.39
CA PRO A 359 -6.89 -9.34 -3.13
C PRO A 359 -6.55 -8.92 -4.55
N TYR A 360 -5.30 -8.50 -4.77
CA TYR A 360 -4.80 -8.01 -6.05
C TYR A 360 -3.59 -8.81 -6.50
N PHE A 361 -3.57 -9.16 -7.78
CA PHE A 361 -2.45 -9.86 -8.39
C PHE A 361 -2.09 -9.20 -9.73
N VAL A 362 -1.31 -8.14 -9.62
CA VAL A 362 -0.76 -7.36 -10.75
C VAL A 362 0.73 -7.11 -10.51
N PRO A 363 1.50 -8.19 -10.28
CA PRO A 363 2.92 -8.08 -9.99
C PRO A 363 3.74 -7.66 -11.21
N ASP A 364 5.00 -7.32 -10.96
CA ASP A 364 5.96 -7.09 -12.03
C ASP A 364 6.49 -8.41 -12.63
N GLU A 365 7.26 -8.26 -13.72
CA GLU A 365 7.84 -9.40 -14.43
C GLU A 365 8.83 -10.20 -13.58
N GLN A 366 9.56 -9.52 -12.67
CA GLN A 366 10.53 -10.17 -11.78
C GLN A 366 9.83 -11.12 -10.81
N PHE A 367 8.71 -10.67 -10.24
CA PHE A 367 7.90 -11.48 -9.31
C PHE A 367 7.29 -12.70 -10.04
N VAL A 368 6.73 -12.51 -11.23
CA VAL A 368 6.19 -13.62 -12.04
C VAL A 368 7.29 -14.61 -12.39
N SER A 369 8.45 -14.15 -12.84
CA SER A 369 9.59 -15.02 -13.18
C SER A 369 10.10 -15.80 -11.97
N ALA A 370 10.14 -15.19 -10.78
CA ALA A 370 10.51 -15.89 -9.55
C ALA A 370 9.52 -16.99 -9.17
N LEU A 371 8.20 -16.74 -9.30
CA LEU A 371 7.16 -17.75 -9.09
C LEU A 371 7.30 -18.93 -10.09
N GLN A 372 7.54 -18.61 -11.36
CA GLN A 372 7.76 -19.62 -12.39
C GLN A 372 8.98 -20.50 -12.07
N LEU A 373 10.10 -19.88 -11.66
CA LEU A 373 11.31 -20.60 -11.24
C LEU A 373 11.05 -21.47 -10.02
N ALA A 374 10.29 -21.00 -9.03
CA ALA A 374 9.90 -21.80 -7.87
C ALA A 374 9.10 -23.04 -8.30
N ALA A 375 8.09 -22.88 -9.16
CA ALA A 375 7.31 -24.00 -9.68
C ALA A 375 8.16 -24.99 -10.50
N LEU A 376 9.07 -24.50 -11.36
CA LEU A 376 9.99 -25.34 -12.13
C LEU A 376 11.00 -26.08 -11.24
N ARG A 377 11.32 -25.58 -10.04
CA ARG A 377 12.10 -26.31 -9.02
C ARG A 377 11.29 -27.39 -8.30
N GLY A 378 9.98 -27.54 -8.60
CA GLY A 378 9.10 -28.52 -7.97
C GLY A 378 8.35 -28.02 -6.73
N VAL A 379 8.40 -26.71 -6.44
CA VAL A 379 7.65 -26.11 -5.33
C VAL A 379 6.15 -26.12 -5.64
N ASP A 380 5.29 -26.55 -4.70
CA ASP A 380 3.82 -26.44 -4.82
C ASP A 380 3.42 -24.98 -4.65
N VAL A 381 3.34 -24.25 -5.76
CA VAL A 381 2.97 -22.84 -5.77
C VAL A 381 1.46 -22.69 -5.95
N ARG A 382 0.81 -22.04 -4.99
CA ARG A 382 -0.63 -21.74 -5.03
C ARG A 382 -0.87 -20.24 -4.81
N VAL A 383 -1.79 -19.69 -5.60
CA VAL A 383 -2.21 -18.28 -5.52
C VAL A 383 -3.70 -18.24 -5.25
N LEU A 384 -4.10 -17.62 -4.15
CA LEU A 384 -5.50 -17.41 -3.77
C LEU A 384 -5.88 -15.96 -4.03
N LEU A 385 -6.91 -15.76 -4.84
CA LEU A 385 -7.45 -14.45 -5.25
C LEU A 385 -8.94 -14.38 -4.90
N PRO A 386 -9.54 -13.20 -4.78
CA PRO A 386 -10.99 -13.08 -4.63
C PRO A 386 -11.72 -13.38 -5.96
N ASP A 387 -12.90 -13.97 -5.89
CA ASP A 387 -13.82 -14.04 -7.02
C ASP A 387 -14.56 -12.72 -7.21
N LYS A 388 -15.06 -12.13 -6.13
CA LYS A 388 -15.59 -10.76 -6.09
C LYS A 388 -14.48 -9.78 -5.75
N THR A 389 -14.49 -8.61 -6.38
CA THR A 389 -13.48 -7.57 -6.15
C THR A 389 -14.14 -6.20 -5.98
N ASP A 390 -13.50 -5.36 -5.21
CA ASP A 390 -13.79 -3.92 -5.07
C ASP A 390 -13.20 -3.09 -6.22
N ASN A 391 -12.22 -3.65 -6.98
CA ASN A 391 -11.54 -2.96 -8.09
C ASN A 391 -11.56 -3.79 -9.39
N LYS A 392 -12.50 -3.45 -10.28
CA LYS A 392 -12.68 -4.13 -11.58
C LYS A 392 -11.46 -4.03 -12.50
N LEU A 393 -10.71 -2.93 -12.46
CA LEU A 393 -9.54 -2.75 -13.31
C LEU A 393 -8.43 -3.73 -12.93
N VAL A 394 -8.16 -3.84 -11.62
CA VAL A 394 -7.17 -4.78 -11.08
C VAL A 394 -7.59 -6.22 -11.33
N GLN A 395 -8.88 -6.54 -11.20
CA GLN A 395 -9.39 -7.87 -11.53
C GLN A 395 -9.16 -8.23 -13.00
N LEU A 396 -9.46 -7.31 -13.93
CA LEU A 396 -9.19 -7.52 -15.36
C LEU A 396 -7.70 -7.73 -15.62
N SER A 397 -6.83 -6.92 -15.00
CA SER A 397 -5.37 -7.11 -15.12
C SER A 397 -4.93 -8.48 -14.62
N GLY A 398 -5.47 -8.96 -13.51
CA GLY A 398 -5.16 -10.27 -12.92
C GLY A 398 -5.43 -11.44 -13.87
N TRP A 399 -6.47 -11.36 -14.70
CA TRP A 399 -6.74 -12.39 -15.73
C TRP A 399 -5.59 -12.58 -16.72
N SER A 400 -4.81 -11.54 -16.98
CA SER A 400 -3.74 -11.57 -17.98
C SER A 400 -2.56 -12.46 -17.60
N TYR A 401 -2.40 -12.80 -16.32
CA TYR A 401 -1.29 -13.60 -15.79
C TYR A 401 -1.58 -15.10 -15.79
N LEU A 402 -2.84 -15.53 -15.90
CA LEU A 402 -3.24 -16.93 -15.73
C LEU A 402 -2.50 -17.88 -16.67
N ASP A 403 -2.37 -17.53 -17.96
CA ASP A 403 -1.69 -18.37 -18.95
C ASP A 403 -0.19 -18.56 -18.65
N GLU A 404 0.46 -17.51 -18.15
CA GLU A 404 1.88 -17.53 -17.77
C GLU A 404 2.14 -18.39 -16.53
N LEU A 405 1.20 -18.41 -15.58
CA LEU A 405 1.29 -19.18 -14.34
C LEU A 405 0.95 -20.65 -14.57
N GLU A 406 -0.13 -20.95 -15.31
CA GLU A 406 -0.59 -22.31 -15.57
C GLU A 406 0.42 -23.13 -16.37
N LYS A 407 1.15 -22.51 -17.31
CA LYS A 407 2.19 -23.17 -18.15
C LYS A 407 3.28 -23.87 -17.34
N VAL A 408 3.56 -23.40 -16.14
CA VAL A 408 4.56 -24.00 -15.24
C VAL A 408 3.95 -24.75 -14.07
N GLY A 409 2.63 -24.97 -14.07
CA GLY A 409 1.93 -25.76 -13.07
C GLY A 409 1.54 -24.97 -11.78
N ILE A 410 1.63 -23.65 -11.80
CA ILE A 410 1.15 -22.82 -10.69
C ILE A 410 -0.37 -22.86 -10.63
N LYS A 411 -0.92 -23.14 -9.44
CA LYS A 411 -2.36 -23.29 -9.23
C LYS A 411 -2.96 -21.99 -8.73
N VAL A 412 -3.89 -21.43 -9.49
CA VAL A 412 -4.63 -20.22 -9.11
C VAL A 412 -6.04 -20.60 -8.65
N TYR A 413 -6.47 -20.03 -7.53
CA TYR A 413 -7.79 -20.27 -6.93
C TYR A 413 -8.54 -18.96 -6.75
N ARG A 414 -9.87 -19.01 -6.84
CA ARG A 414 -10.77 -17.89 -6.51
C ARG A 414 -11.65 -18.23 -5.34
N TYR A 415 -11.52 -17.45 -4.27
CA TYR A 415 -12.31 -17.57 -3.05
C TYR A 415 -13.78 -17.23 -3.30
N GLN A 416 -14.71 -18.09 -2.81
CA GLN A 416 -16.13 -18.01 -3.16
C GLN A 416 -17.04 -17.45 -2.07
N LYS A 417 -16.61 -17.42 -0.80
CA LYS A 417 -17.47 -17.11 0.35
C LYS A 417 -17.51 -15.63 0.73
N GLY A 418 -17.24 -14.74 -0.19
CA GLY A 418 -17.24 -13.28 0.05
C GLY A 418 -16.08 -12.58 -0.63
N LEU A 419 -15.80 -11.34 -0.22
CA LEU A 419 -14.67 -10.59 -0.68
C LEU A 419 -13.42 -10.98 0.14
N MET A 420 -12.45 -11.66 -0.48
CA MET A 420 -11.19 -11.99 0.17
C MET A 420 -10.18 -10.86 -0.02
N HIS A 421 -9.63 -10.34 1.10
CA HIS A 421 -8.73 -9.18 1.07
C HIS A 421 -7.46 -9.38 1.91
N GLN A 422 -7.13 -10.60 2.29
CA GLN A 422 -5.93 -10.92 3.07
C GLN A 422 -4.63 -10.76 2.26
N LYS A 423 -3.52 -10.49 2.94
CA LYS A 423 -2.18 -10.39 2.39
C LYS A 423 -1.26 -11.30 3.19
N VAL A 424 -1.19 -12.54 2.75
CA VAL A 424 -0.52 -13.63 3.47
C VAL A 424 0.39 -14.40 2.52
N THR A 425 1.60 -14.71 2.99
CA THR A 425 2.51 -15.67 2.32
C THR A 425 2.84 -16.79 3.31
N PHE A 426 2.85 -18.02 2.82
CA PHE A 426 3.25 -19.20 3.58
C PHE A 426 4.32 -19.98 2.81
N ILE A 427 5.39 -20.39 3.51
CA ILE A 427 6.56 -21.04 2.92
C ILE A 427 7.02 -22.19 3.81
N ASP A 428 7.03 -23.39 3.26
CA ASP A 428 7.73 -24.61 3.78
C ASP A 428 7.46 -24.96 5.24
N ASP A 429 6.23 -24.75 5.75
CA ASP A 429 5.84 -25.03 7.13
C ASP A 429 6.69 -24.32 8.22
N LEU A 430 7.54 -23.39 7.84
CA LEU A 430 8.50 -22.74 8.75
C LEU A 430 8.40 -21.21 8.73
N TYR A 431 7.98 -20.63 7.62
CA TYR A 431 7.98 -19.20 7.44
C TYR A 431 6.64 -18.70 6.91
N CYS A 432 6.15 -17.61 7.48
CA CYS A 432 4.97 -16.96 6.95
C CYS A 432 5.04 -15.44 7.11
N THR A 433 4.23 -14.73 6.32
CA THR A 433 4.10 -13.29 6.42
C THR A 433 2.63 -12.89 6.48
N ILE A 434 2.32 -11.87 7.28
CA ILE A 434 1.02 -11.21 7.34
C ILE A 434 1.28 -9.70 7.30
N GLY A 435 0.58 -8.97 6.45
CA GLY A 435 0.84 -7.53 6.36
C GLY A 435 -0.21 -6.77 5.55
N THR A 436 0.22 -5.62 5.05
CA THR A 436 -0.63 -4.71 4.30
C THR A 436 -0.37 -4.73 2.79
N ALA A 437 0.78 -5.25 2.35
CA ALA A 437 1.23 -5.24 0.97
C ALA A 437 0.47 -6.25 0.10
N ASN A 438 -0.19 -5.77 -0.95
CA ASN A 438 -0.74 -6.61 -2.02
C ASN A 438 0.36 -7.07 -2.98
N PHE A 439 0.07 -8.09 -3.79
CA PHE A 439 0.99 -8.51 -4.89
C PHE A 439 0.70 -7.69 -6.14
N ASP A 440 0.92 -6.39 -6.06
CA ASP A 440 0.75 -5.44 -7.14
C ASP A 440 1.88 -4.39 -7.18
N ASN A 441 2.00 -3.70 -8.32
CA ASN A 441 3.03 -2.68 -8.50
C ASN A 441 2.84 -1.48 -7.55
N ARG A 442 1.62 -1.21 -7.10
CA ARG A 442 1.38 -0.13 -6.15
C ARG A 442 2.00 -0.42 -4.80
N SER A 443 1.70 -1.58 -4.21
CA SER A 443 2.28 -2.00 -2.93
C SER A 443 3.79 -2.17 -3.01
N PHE A 444 4.28 -2.64 -4.15
CA PHE A 444 5.72 -2.84 -4.34
C PHE A 444 6.51 -1.54 -4.40
N ARG A 445 5.90 -0.40 -4.84
CA ARG A 445 6.65 0.82 -5.19
C ARG A 445 6.05 2.14 -4.79
N LEU A 446 4.74 2.24 -4.65
CA LEU A 446 4.03 3.52 -4.53
C LEU A 446 3.40 3.72 -3.15
N ASN A 447 3.11 2.64 -2.43
CA ASN A 447 2.53 2.70 -1.12
C ASN A 447 3.58 2.53 -0.02
N PHE A 448 3.33 3.16 1.12
CA PHE A 448 3.95 2.76 2.37
C PHE A 448 3.20 1.55 2.91
N GLU A 449 3.90 0.47 3.14
CA GLU A 449 3.35 -0.82 3.60
C GLU A 449 4.11 -1.30 4.85
N ILE A 450 3.55 -2.30 5.53
CA ILE A 450 4.23 -3.01 6.61
C ILE A 450 3.90 -4.50 6.52
N THR A 451 4.91 -5.34 6.67
CA THR A 451 4.78 -6.80 6.66
C THR A 451 5.44 -7.39 7.89
N MET A 452 4.71 -8.21 8.63
CA MET A 452 5.24 -9.04 9.69
C MET A 452 5.74 -10.33 9.09
N ALA A 453 6.99 -10.69 9.38
CA ALA A 453 7.62 -11.93 8.95
C ALA A 453 7.90 -12.82 10.17
N PHE A 454 7.46 -14.07 10.13
CA PHE A 454 7.62 -15.04 11.21
C PHE A 454 8.46 -16.22 10.72
N ALA A 455 9.55 -16.51 11.41
CA ALA A 455 10.35 -17.71 11.24
C ALA A 455 10.06 -18.68 12.42
N ASP A 456 8.85 -19.23 12.45
CA ASP A 456 8.30 -20.02 13.54
C ASP A 456 7.34 -21.09 13.00
N ALA A 457 7.71 -22.35 13.15
CA ALA A 457 6.96 -23.47 12.57
C ALA A 457 5.55 -23.63 13.18
N GLU A 458 5.38 -23.33 14.47
CA GLU A 458 4.07 -23.45 15.12
C GLU A 458 3.10 -22.39 14.58
N PHE A 459 3.55 -21.14 14.46
CA PHE A 459 2.73 -20.06 13.93
C PHE A 459 2.49 -20.24 12.43
N ALA A 460 3.51 -20.63 11.66
CA ALA A 460 3.36 -20.99 10.25
C ALA A 460 2.35 -22.12 10.06
N GLY A 461 2.32 -23.11 10.96
CA GLY A 461 1.31 -24.17 10.98
C GLY A 461 -0.12 -23.67 11.23
N GLN A 462 -0.31 -22.60 12.02
CA GLN A 462 -1.62 -21.95 12.18
C GLN A 462 -2.06 -21.26 10.89
N VAL A 463 -1.15 -20.51 10.27
CA VAL A 463 -1.39 -19.85 8.98
C VAL A 463 -1.68 -20.86 7.88
N ARG A 464 -0.96 -21.99 7.86
CA ARG A 464 -1.22 -23.09 6.92
C ARG A 464 -2.64 -23.61 7.03
N ARG A 465 -3.11 -23.96 8.24
CA ARG A 465 -4.48 -24.47 8.47
C ARG A 465 -5.54 -23.46 8.04
N MET A 466 -5.31 -22.17 8.30
CA MET A 466 -6.17 -21.10 7.83
C MET A 466 -6.26 -21.06 6.30
N LEU A 467 -5.12 -21.09 5.60
CA LEU A 467 -5.09 -21.09 4.14
C LEU A 467 -5.66 -22.38 3.52
N GLU A 468 -5.46 -23.54 4.15
CA GLU A 468 -6.08 -24.80 3.72
C GLU A 468 -7.61 -24.70 3.71
N GLN A 469 -8.19 -24.06 4.75
CA GLN A 469 -9.63 -23.81 4.78
C GLN A 469 -10.05 -22.82 3.68
N ASP A 470 -9.28 -21.73 3.46
CA ASP A 470 -9.57 -20.77 2.41
C ASP A 470 -9.49 -21.38 1.00
N PHE A 471 -8.53 -22.30 0.76
CA PHE A 471 -8.46 -23.07 -0.48
C PHE A 471 -9.62 -24.05 -0.64
N ALA A 472 -10.12 -24.67 0.45
CA ALA A 472 -11.31 -25.51 0.41
C ALA A 472 -12.58 -24.72 0.03
N ASP A 473 -12.62 -23.44 0.38
CA ASP A 473 -13.70 -22.51 0.07
C ASP A 473 -13.50 -21.80 -1.29
N ALA A 474 -12.50 -22.20 -2.08
CA ALA A 474 -12.13 -21.59 -3.35
C ALA A 474 -12.27 -22.56 -4.53
N LYS A 475 -12.41 -22.02 -5.72
CA LYS A 475 -12.43 -22.78 -6.98
C LYS A 475 -11.12 -22.60 -7.75
N PRO A 476 -10.53 -23.66 -8.32
CA PRO A 476 -9.41 -23.52 -9.22
C PRO A 476 -9.82 -22.78 -10.49
N VAL A 477 -8.93 -21.94 -10.99
CA VAL A 477 -9.13 -21.16 -12.24
C VAL A 477 -8.12 -21.62 -13.27
N LYS A 478 -8.57 -21.79 -14.50
CA LYS A 478 -7.73 -22.19 -15.64
C LYS A 478 -7.62 -21.06 -16.67
N ALA A 479 -6.48 -21.00 -17.35
CA ALA A 479 -6.26 -20.06 -18.44
C ALA A 479 -7.27 -20.24 -19.59
N GLN A 480 -7.82 -21.45 -19.76
CA GLN A 480 -8.86 -21.74 -20.74
C GLN A 480 -10.11 -20.86 -20.54
N GLU A 481 -10.46 -20.53 -19.29
CA GLU A 481 -11.60 -19.67 -19.00
C GLU A 481 -11.46 -18.27 -19.63
N LEU A 482 -10.23 -17.73 -19.72
CA LEU A 482 -9.99 -16.48 -20.44
C LEU A 482 -10.10 -16.65 -21.95
N LYS A 483 -9.62 -17.78 -22.48
CA LYS A 483 -9.66 -18.06 -23.93
C LYS A 483 -11.09 -18.23 -24.44
N ASP A 484 -11.97 -18.78 -23.59
CA ASP A 484 -13.40 -18.98 -23.90
C ASP A 484 -14.22 -17.68 -23.84
N ARG A 485 -13.65 -16.60 -23.30
CA ARG A 485 -14.30 -15.28 -23.29
C ARG A 485 -14.27 -14.63 -24.66
N GLY A 486 -15.31 -13.84 -24.97
CA GLY A 486 -15.40 -13.07 -26.22
C GLY A 486 -14.23 -12.09 -26.42
N PHE A 487 -14.02 -11.70 -27.69
CA PHE A 487 -12.92 -10.79 -28.09
C PHE A 487 -12.82 -9.53 -27.24
N TRP A 488 -13.92 -8.82 -26.99
CA TRP A 488 -13.92 -7.56 -26.25
C TRP A 488 -13.49 -7.72 -24.78
N PHE A 489 -13.86 -8.84 -24.14
CA PHE A 489 -13.38 -9.12 -22.79
C PHE A 489 -11.87 -9.36 -22.79
N ARG A 490 -11.37 -10.18 -23.69
CA ARG A 490 -9.92 -10.44 -23.82
C ARG A 490 -9.14 -9.17 -24.17
N PHE A 491 -9.69 -8.31 -25.02
CA PHE A 491 -9.10 -7.01 -25.34
C PHE A 491 -9.05 -6.11 -24.11
N SER A 492 -10.15 -6.01 -23.34
CA SER A 492 -10.17 -5.22 -22.11
C SER A 492 -9.17 -5.71 -21.05
N VAL A 493 -8.96 -7.02 -20.94
CA VAL A 493 -7.92 -7.62 -20.09
C VAL A 493 -6.52 -7.15 -20.50
N ARG A 494 -6.22 -7.14 -21.82
CA ARG A 494 -4.94 -6.66 -22.33
C ARG A 494 -4.76 -5.14 -22.14
N CYS A 495 -5.80 -4.36 -22.35
CA CYS A 495 -5.79 -2.92 -22.05
C CYS A 495 -5.56 -2.64 -20.56
N ALA A 496 -6.24 -3.40 -19.67
CA ALA A 496 -6.05 -3.26 -18.24
C ALA A 496 -4.60 -3.55 -17.81
N ARG A 497 -3.94 -4.57 -18.40
CA ARG A 497 -2.52 -4.86 -18.14
C ARG A 497 -1.58 -3.72 -18.51
N LEU A 498 -1.91 -2.88 -19.49
CA LEU A 498 -1.10 -1.69 -19.81
C LEU A 498 -1.05 -0.68 -18.64
N MET A 499 -2.06 -0.72 -17.75
CA MET A 499 -2.11 0.12 -16.55
C MET A 499 -1.40 -0.51 -15.35
N ALA A 500 -0.87 -1.73 -15.47
CA ALA A 500 -0.18 -2.45 -14.39
C ALA A 500 0.88 -1.63 -13.65
N PRO A 501 1.69 -0.76 -14.28
CA PRO A 501 2.69 0.04 -13.58
C PRO A 501 2.15 1.02 -12.53
N ILE A 502 0.85 1.32 -12.55
CA ILE A 502 0.18 2.26 -11.62
C ILE A 502 -0.92 1.59 -10.78
N GLN A 503 -1.11 0.28 -10.97
CA GLN A 503 -2.07 -0.56 -10.22
C GLN A 503 -1.42 -1.23 -9.03
#